data_81b7c289375b2c1fca148c7afb04c822
#
_entry.id   81b7c289375b2c1fca148c7afb04c822
#
_cell.length_a   1.000
_cell.length_b   1.000
_cell.length_c   1.000
_cell.angle_alpha   90.00
_cell.angle_beta   90.00
_cell.angle_gamma   90.00
#
_symmetry.space_group_name_H-M   'P 1'
#
loop_
_entity.id
_entity.type
_entity.pdbx_description
1 polymer ?
#
loop_
_entity_poly.entity_id
_entity_poly.type
_entity_poly.pdbx_seq_one_letter_code
_entity_poly.pdbx_strand_id
1 'polypeptide(L)'
;MGRHFKVKMDHDSLKYFLEQRLSAEEQQNWVTKMLGYDFEIIYKKGKQNVVADALSRKDEDMEALLCAISIIQPDWINEAREEWKNDEEVWALIRKLQQDSSTFDTFSWQNDSLWYKDRLYLYKNSQLKQKILMELHTSPLGGHSGFLKTYHRVKKEFFWDGLKSDIQKFVAECLVFQQNKVETIKTPGLLQPLSIPSQRWEEVSMDFITGLPKSEGKSVIMVVVDRLTKYAHFCALSHPFKASTVSTAFMETIQKLHGNPKIIVSDRDPIFTGNFWTELFSCLGTQLAHSSSYHPQSDGKTEIVNKCLEGYLRCFVSDKQTQWVKWLPLAEWWYNTSFHTATKMTPFMALYGYHPPSITSYLRENSKVQAVEDHIEHQQQVL
;
A
#
# COMPACT_ATOMS: atom_id res chain seq x y z
N MET A 1 3.21 -3.68 -32.50
CA MET A 1 3.33 -2.35 -33.15
C MET A 1 2.50 -1.37 -32.36
N GLY A 2 3.13 -0.32 -31.80
CA GLY A 2 2.48 0.66 -30.93
C GLY A 2 1.47 1.52 -31.68
N ARG A 3 0.44 1.98 -30.96
CA ARG A 3 -0.51 2.96 -31.52
C ARG A 3 0.17 4.30 -31.67
N HIS A 4 -0.09 5.01 -32.77
CA HIS A 4 0.32 6.40 -32.95
C HIS A 4 -0.28 7.30 -31.85
N PHE A 5 0.55 8.14 -31.19
CA PHE A 5 0.09 9.07 -30.16
C PHE A 5 0.66 10.48 -30.34
N LYS A 6 -0.02 11.47 -29.75
CA LYS A 6 0.33 12.88 -29.91
C LYS A 6 0.87 13.43 -28.58
N VAL A 7 2.10 13.94 -28.63
CA VAL A 7 2.75 14.63 -27.49
C VAL A 7 2.47 16.11 -27.59
N LYS A 8 1.78 16.70 -26.61
CA LYS A 8 1.46 18.13 -26.57
C LYS A 8 2.49 18.84 -25.68
N MET A 9 3.20 19.81 -26.25
CA MET A 9 4.25 20.58 -25.57
C MET A 9 4.04 22.08 -25.77
N ASP A 10 4.49 22.90 -24.82
CA ASP A 10 4.37 24.36 -24.84
C ASP A 10 5.64 25.08 -25.32
N HIS A 11 6.69 24.34 -25.61
CA HIS A 11 7.94 24.88 -26.14
C HIS A 11 8.05 24.62 -27.65
N ASP A 12 7.97 25.68 -28.45
CA ASP A 12 7.93 25.58 -29.93
C ASP A 12 9.23 25.00 -30.51
N SER A 13 10.38 25.27 -29.88
CA SER A 13 11.68 24.70 -30.29
C SER A 13 11.76 23.17 -30.17
N LEU A 14 10.93 22.55 -29.31
CA LEU A 14 10.91 21.10 -29.15
C LEU A 14 10.17 20.36 -30.28
N LYS A 15 9.44 21.10 -31.15
CA LYS A 15 8.86 20.56 -32.36
C LYS A 15 9.92 19.97 -33.32
N TYR A 16 11.10 20.57 -33.33
CA TYR A 16 12.25 20.16 -34.14
C TYR A 16 13.29 19.34 -33.36
N PHE A 17 12.92 18.85 -32.19
CA PHE A 17 13.81 18.16 -31.25
C PHE A 17 14.48 16.92 -31.84
N LEU A 18 13.82 16.22 -32.76
CA LEU A 18 14.37 15.05 -33.44
C LEU A 18 15.29 15.41 -34.60
N GLU A 19 15.25 16.66 -35.09
CA GLU A 19 16.03 17.12 -36.26
C GLU A 19 17.28 17.92 -35.84
N GLN A 20 17.39 18.29 -34.55
CA GLN A 20 18.51 19.08 -34.06
C GLN A 20 19.69 18.21 -33.63
N ARG A 21 20.92 18.72 -33.79
CA ARG A 21 22.13 18.11 -33.19
C ARG A 21 22.04 18.26 -31.67
N LEU A 22 21.87 17.14 -30.98
CA LEU A 22 21.79 17.09 -29.53
C LEU A 22 23.17 17.24 -28.91
N SER A 23 23.41 18.33 -28.20
CA SER A 23 24.67 18.64 -27.54
C SER A 23 24.70 18.30 -26.06
N ALA A 24 23.53 18.12 -25.41
CA ALA A 24 23.44 17.79 -23.99
C ALA A 24 23.09 16.32 -23.75
N GLU A 25 23.79 15.71 -22.79
CA GLU A 25 23.63 14.28 -22.43
C GLU A 25 22.21 13.94 -21.97
N GLU A 26 21.54 14.87 -21.28
CA GLU A 26 20.16 14.75 -20.86
C GLU A 26 19.18 14.66 -22.05
N GLN A 27 19.46 15.45 -23.12
CA GLN A 27 18.66 15.44 -24.35
C GLN A 27 18.82 14.14 -25.13
N GLN A 28 20.04 13.59 -25.18
CA GLN A 28 20.32 12.31 -25.82
C GLN A 28 19.59 11.15 -25.09
N ASN A 29 19.57 11.16 -23.77
CA ASN A 29 18.86 10.17 -22.98
C ASN A 29 17.33 10.22 -23.19
N TRP A 30 16.78 11.42 -23.41
CA TRP A 30 15.36 11.59 -23.70
C TRP A 30 15.00 11.05 -25.09
N VAL A 31 15.77 11.39 -26.11
CA VAL A 31 15.56 10.88 -27.49
C VAL A 31 15.66 9.36 -27.53
N THR A 32 16.63 8.79 -26.84
CA THR A 32 16.80 7.33 -26.76
C THR A 32 15.59 6.63 -26.19
N LYS A 33 14.91 7.22 -25.20
CA LYS A 33 13.67 6.68 -24.61
C LYS A 33 12.47 6.80 -25.52
N MET A 34 12.47 7.74 -26.45
CA MET A 34 11.40 7.95 -27.42
C MET A 34 11.61 7.19 -28.72
N LEU A 35 12.85 6.73 -28.99
CA LEU A 35 13.17 5.89 -30.15
C LEU A 35 12.39 4.57 -30.09
N GLY A 36 11.62 4.29 -31.14
CA GLY A 36 10.79 3.08 -31.24
C GLY A 36 9.31 3.32 -31.02
N TYR A 37 8.90 4.53 -30.67
CA TYR A 37 7.48 4.90 -30.62
C TYR A 37 7.09 5.70 -31.85
N ASP A 38 5.87 5.46 -32.35
CA ASP A 38 5.24 6.25 -33.43
C ASP A 38 4.45 7.41 -32.77
N PHE A 39 5.03 8.63 -32.81
CA PHE A 39 4.43 9.80 -32.19
C PHE A 39 4.60 11.07 -33.01
N GLU A 40 3.72 12.04 -32.78
CA GLU A 40 3.75 13.39 -33.33
C GLU A 40 3.83 14.42 -32.20
N ILE A 41 4.75 15.39 -32.32
CA ILE A 41 4.87 16.50 -31.36
C ILE A 41 4.01 17.67 -31.84
N ILE A 42 3.07 18.10 -31.01
CA ILE A 42 2.18 19.22 -31.29
C ILE A 42 2.43 20.34 -30.31
N TYR A 43 2.74 21.52 -30.84
CA TYR A 43 2.81 22.73 -30.01
C TYR A 43 1.42 23.12 -29.48
N LYS A 44 1.35 23.39 -28.17
CA LYS A 44 0.16 23.89 -27.51
C LYS A 44 0.57 24.91 -26.45
N LYS A 45 0.08 26.17 -26.56
CA LYS A 45 0.40 27.23 -25.58
C LYS A 45 0.18 26.78 -24.15
N GLY A 46 1.10 27.09 -23.22
CA GLY A 46 1.07 26.63 -21.82
C GLY A 46 -0.29 26.81 -21.14
N LYS A 47 -0.91 28.00 -21.25
CA LYS A 47 -2.27 28.26 -20.75
C LYS A 47 -3.38 27.36 -21.31
N GLN A 48 -3.14 26.67 -22.41
CA GLN A 48 -4.07 25.70 -23.01
C GLN A 48 -3.66 24.25 -22.74
N ASN A 49 -2.44 24.02 -22.23
CA ASN A 49 -1.91 22.70 -21.88
C ASN A 49 -1.90 22.53 -20.35
N VAL A 50 -3.08 22.71 -19.74
CA VAL A 50 -3.31 22.80 -18.28
C VAL A 50 -2.64 21.64 -17.51
N VAL A 51 -2.64 20.42 -18.06
CA VAL A 51 -2.04 19.26 -17.40
C VAL A 51 -0.51 19.34 -17.37
N ALA A 52 0.12 19.73 -18.47
CA ALA A 52 1.58 19.85 -18.53
C ALA A 52 2.06 21.08 -17.74
N ASP A 53 1.29 22.18 -17.76
CA ASP A 53 1.56 23.39 -16.99
C ASP A 53 1.48 23.10 -15.47
N ALA A 54 0.47 22.37 -15.03
CA ALA A 54 0.34 21.92 -13.64
C ALA A 54 1.51 21.01 -13.20
N LEU A 55 1.97 20.09 -14.06
CA LEU A 55 3.09 19.19 -13.77
C LEU A 55 4.46 19.88 -13.79
N SER A 56 4.59 21.03 -14.47
CA SER A 56 5.85 21.78 -14.57
C SER A 56 6.07 22.79 -13.44
N ARG A 57 5.01 23.22 -12.73
CA ARG A 57 5.08 24.13 -11.58
C ARG A 57 5.47 23.35 -10.33
N LYS A 58 6.76 23.27 -10.08
CA LYS A 58 7.36 22.36 -9.11
C LYS A 58 7.23 22.81 -7.63
N ASP A 59 6.85 24.05 -7.34
CA ASP A 59 6.94 24.60 -5.98
C ASP A 59 5.63 25.12 -5.37
N GLU A 60 4.56 25.33 -6.15
CA GLU A 60 3.28 25.81 -5.59
C GLU A 60 2.21 24.72 -5.41
N ASP A 61 2.39 23.55 -6.03
CA ASP A 61 1.38 22.49 -6.05
C ASP A 61 1.73 21.23 -5.23
N MET A 62 2.81 21.25 -4.44
CA MET A 62 3.08 20.12 -3.51
C MET A 62 1.98 19.97 -2.45
N GLU A 63 1.37 21.08 -2.01
CA GLU A 63 0.22 21.02 -1.11
C GLU A 63 -1.03 20.46 -1.79
N ALA A 64 -1.28 20.81 -3.05
CA ALA A 64 -2.41 20.26 -3.82
C ALA A 64 -2.22 18.79 -4.17
N LEU A 65 -0.97 18.35 -4.43
CA LEU A 65 -0.65 16.93 -4.65
C LEU A 65 -0.71 16.13 -3.33
N LEU A 66 -0.33 16.73 -2.21
CA LEU A 66 -0.48 16.15 -0.88
C LEU A 66 -1.95 16.01 -0.48
N CYS A 67 -2.81 16.96 -0.87
CA CYS A 67 -4.26 16.84 -0.69
C CYS A 67 -4.87 15.72 -1.55
N ALA A 68 -4.31 15.44 -2.74
CA ALA A 68 -4.75 14.32 -3.59
C ALA A 68 -4.34 12.93 -3.06
N ILE A 69 -3.51 12.87 -2.01
CA ILE A 69 -3.04 11.63 -1.36
C ILE A 69 -3.75 11.40 -0.02
N SER A 70 -4.70 12.26 0.37
CA SER A 70 -5.44 12.10 1.63
C SER A 70 -6.49 11.01 1.53
N ILE A 71 -6.59 10.20 2.59
CA ILE A 71 -7.71 9.24 2.77
C ILE A 71 -9.03 10.00 3.02
N ILE A 72 -8.95 11.28 3.39
CA ILE A 72 -10.11 12.10 3.70
C ILE A 72 -10.88 12.35 2.41
N GLN A 73 -12.08 11.78 2.34
CA GLN A 73 -12.99 12.01 1.22
C GLN A 73 -13.53 13.45 1.28
N PRO A 74 -13.70 14.13 0.13
CA PRO A 74 -14.28 15.47 0.10
C PRO A 74 -15.63 15.56 0.81
N ASP A 75 -16.46 14.51 0.72
CA ASP A 75 -17.75 14.45 1.37
C ASP A 75 -17.62 14.42 2.90
N TRP A 76 -16.61 13.76 3.44
CA TRP A 76 -16.35 13.75 4.89
C TRP A 76 -15.97 15.12 5.41
N ILE A 77 -15.24 15.91 4.62
CA ILE A 77 -14.93 17.30 4.98
C ILE A 77 -16.22 18.12 5.02
N ASN A 78 -17.08 17.95 4.03
CA ASN A 78 -18.36 18.66 3.96
C ASN A 78 -19.29 18.25 5.10
N GLU A 79 -19.40 16.96 5.39
CA GLU A 79 -20.17 16.46 6.55
C GLU A 79 -19.61 17.02 7.86
N ALA A 80 -18.29 17.02 8.05
CA ALA A 80 -17.68 17.58 9.24
C ALA A 80 -17.97 19.09 9.38
N ARG A 81 -17.95 19.85 8.27
CA ARG A 81 -18.30 21.27 8.25
C ARG A 81 -19.74 21.53 8.72
N GLU A 82 -20.69 20.73 8.24
CA GLU A 82 -22.08 20.86 8.69
C GLU A 82 -22.24 20.47 10.18
N GLU A 83 -21.54 19.44 10.63
CA GLU A 83 -21.56 19.05 12.03
C GLU A 83 -20.96 20.12 12.94
N TRP A 84 -19.86 20.81 12.56
CA TRP A 84 -19.25 21.88 13.34
C TRP A 84 -20.18 23.10 13.52
N LYS A 85 -21.05 23.38 12.56
CA LYS A 85 -22.03 24.48 12.68
C LYS A 85 -23.06 24.22 13.77
N ASN A 86 -23.33 22.94 14.06
CA ASN A 86 -24.32 22.52 15.05
C ASN A 86 -23.76 22.43 16.47
N ASP A 87 -22.45 22.58 16.66
CA ASP A 87 -21.78 22.53 17.96
C ASP A 87 -21.25 23.92 18.33
N GLU A 88 -21.82 24.53 19.38
CA GLU A 88 -21.54 25.91 19.75
C GLU A 88 -20.09 26.10 20.25
N GLU A 89 -19.52 25.09 20.93
CA GLU A 89 -18.13 25.14 21.41
C GLU A 89 -17.14 25.08 20.26
N VAL A 90 -17.36 24.18 19.30
CA VAL A 90 -16.54 24.04 18.10
C VAL A 90 -16.66 25.28 17.22
N TRP A 91 -17.88 25.79 17.05
CA TRP A 91 -18.12 27.00 16.27
C TRP A 91 -17.47 28.25 16.90
N ALA A 92 -17.48 28.35 18.23
CA ALA A 92 -16.78 29.42 18.95
C ALA A 92 -15.26 29.32 18.77
N LEU A 93 -14.69 28.11 18.76
CA LEU A 93 -13.28 27.86 18.47
C LEU A 93 -12.92 28.30 17.04
N ILE A 94 -13.72 27.90 16.04
CA ILE A 94 -13.53 28.29 14.63
C ILE A 94 -13.52 29.81 14.49
N ARG A 95 -14.48 30.51 15.08
CA ARG A 95 -14.55 31.97 15.05
C ARG A 95 -13.30 32.65 15.63
N LYS A 96 -12.75 32.10 16.72
CA LYS A 96 -11.51 32.60 17.33
C LYS A 96 -10.31 32.39 16.40
N LEU A 97 -10.20 31.22 15.77
CA LEU A 97 -9.12 30.90 14.82
C LEU A 97 -9.19 31.74 13.54
N GLN A 98 -10.38 32.15 13.13
CA GLN A 98 -10.57 33.05 11.97
C GLN A 98 -10.17 34.51 12.29
N GLN A 99 -10.26 34.92 13.56
CA GLN A 99 -9.90 36.27 13.99
C GLN A 99 -8.40 36.39 14.30
N ASP A 100 -7.80 35.38 14.88
CA ASP A 100 -6.39 35.35 15.25
C ASP A 100 -5.86 33.91 15.16
N SER A 101 -5.15 33.59 14.07
CA SER A 101 -4.56 32.28 13.82
C SER A 101 -3.37 31.96 14.73
N SER A 102 -2.81 32.95 15.46
CA SER A 102 -1.63 32.78 16.32
C SER A 102 -1.95 32.26 17.72
N THR A 103 -3.23 32.21 18.10
CA THR A 103 -3.65 31.95 19.50
C THR A 103 -3.60 30.48 19.91
N PHE A 104 -3.48 29.54 18.99
CA PHE A 104 -3.52 28.10 19.29
C PHE A 104 -2.45 27.31 18.52
N ASP A 105 -1.43 26.82 19.22
CA ASP A 105 -0.37 25.96 18.66
C ASP A 105 -0.85 24.61 18.12
N THR A 106 -2.07 24.19 18.44
CA THR A 106 -2.57 22.84 18.18
C THR A 106 -3.71 22.77 17.18
N PHE A 107 -4.51 23.82 17.07
CA PHE A 107 -5.62 23.90 16.12
C PHE A 107 -5.31 24.90 15.03
N SER A 108 -5.69 24.59 13.79
CA SER A 108 -5.60 25.50 12.67
C SER A 108 -6.88 25.48 11.83
N TRP A 109 -7.22 26.63 11.23
CA TRP A 109 -8.31 26.75 10.29
C TRP A 109 -7.74 27.00 8.90
N GLN A 110 -7.88 26.00 8.01
CA GLN A 110 -7.33 26.05 6.66
C GLN A 110 -8.34 25.46 5.68
N ASN A 111 -8.52 26.11 4.53
CA ASN A 111 -9.42 25.65 3.47
C ASN A 111 -10.83 25.28 3.99
N ASP A 112 -11.40 26.19 4.81
CA ASP A 112 -12.72 25.99 5.48
C ASP A 112 -12.83 24.70 6.29
N SER A 113 -11.72 24.25 6.87
CA SER A 113 -11.68 23.03 7.66
C SER A 113 -10.90 23.23 8.94
N LEU A 114 -11.34 22.57 10.01
CA LEU A 114 -10.71 22.60 11.33
C LEU A 114 -9.74 21.41 11.46
N TRP A 115 -8.48 21.74 11.71
CA TRP A 115 -7.39 20.78 11.84
C TRP A 115 -6.81 20.80 13.24
N TYR A 116 -6.43 19.64 13.74
CA TYR A 116 -5.67 19.45 14.97
C TYR A 116 -4.33 18.79 14.66
N LYS A 117 -3.23 19.56 14.68
CA LYS A 117 -1.89 19.05 14.29
C LYS A 117 -1.94 18.29 12.97
N ASP A 118 -2.39 18.95 11.92
CA ASP A 118 -2.51 18.42 10.54
C ASP A 118 -3.46 17.22 10.37
N ARG A 119 -4.41 17.03 11.29
CA ARG A 119 -5.44 16.00 11.25
C ARG A 119 -6.82 16.63 11.29
N LEU A 120 -7.74 16.12 10.46
CA LEU A 120 -9.12 16.63 10.44
C LEU A 120 -9.75 16.42 11.82
N TYR A 121 -10.21 17.51 12.41
CA TYR A 121 -10.87 17.46 13.72
C TYR A 121 -12.33 17.05 13.60
N LEU A 122 -12.76 16.09 14.41
CA LEU A 122 -14.16 15.71 14.55
C LEU A 122 -14.63 16.02 15.98
N TYR A 123 -15.84 16.61 16.08
CA TYR A 123 -16.37 16.91 17.38
C TYR A 123 -16.83 15.65 18.15
N LYS A 124 -17.10 15.80 19.45
CA LYS A 124 -17.33 14.67 20.36
C LYS A 124 -18.46 13.74 19.92
N ASN A 125 -19.57 14.29 19.40
CA ASN A 125 -20.77 13.53 19.02
C ASN A 125 -20.92 13.36 17.50
N SER A 126 -19.81 13.50 16.73
CA SER A 126 -19.82 13.36 15.28
C SER A 126 -20.26 11.97 14.83
N GLN A 127 -21.24 11.92 13.93
CA GLN A 127 -21.71 10.69 13.28
C GLN A 127 -20.69 10.15 12.27
N LEU A 128 -19.84 11.05 11.76
CA LEU A 128 -18.80 10.72 10.81
C LEU A 128 -17.77 9.75 11.39
N LYS A 129 -17.55 9.74 12.71
CA LYS A 129 -16.64 8.79 13.39
C LYS A 129 -16.96 7.34 13.05
N GLN A 130 -18.22 6.97 13.07
CA GLN A 130 -18.62 5.59 12.78
C GLN A 130 -18.36 5.23 11.32
N LYS A 131 -18.66 6.13 10.38
CA LYS A 131 -18.38 5.93 8.95
C LYS A 131 -16.89 5.74 8.71
N ILE A 132 -16.05 6.59 9.31
CA ILE A 132 -14.59 6.49 9.23
C ILE A 132 -14.08 5.17 9.81
N LEU A 133 -14.59 4.76 10.96
CA LEU A 133 -14.20 3.49 11.57
C LEU A 133 -14.63 2.29 10.74
N MET A 134 -15.81 2.32 10.16
CA MET A 134 -16.24 1.29 9.22
C MET A 134 -15.30 1.22 8.02
N GLU A 135 -15.04 2.34 7.36
CA GLU A 135 -14.18 2.37 6.18
C GLU A 135 -12.74 1.93 6.50
N LEU A 136 -12.15 2.45 7.56
CA LEU A 136 -10.73 2.19 7.88
C LEU A 136 -10.47 0.90 8.67
N HIS A 137 -11.52 0.18 9.08
CA HIS A 137 -11.42 -1.10 9.79
C HIS A 137 -12.05 -2.25 9.01
N THR A 138 -13.28 -2.10 8.49
CA THR A 138 -14.04 -3.21 7.90
C THR A 138 -13.84 -3.37 6.41
N SER A 139 -13.42 -2.31 5.70
CA SER A 139 -13.12 -2.42 4.27
C SER A 139 -11.92 -3.34 4.00
N PRO A 140 -11.72 -3.79 2.77
CA PRO A 140 -10.54 -4.56 2.38
C PRO A 140 -9.22 -3.84 2.66
N LEU A 141 -9.21 -2.51 2.60
CA LEU A 141 -8.06 -1.68 2.98
C LEU A 141 -7.87 -1.64 4.51
N GLY A 142 -8.95 -1.75 5.28
CA GLY A 142 -8.96 -1.86 6.74
C GLY A 142 -8.52 -3.24 7.23
N GLY A 143 -8.97 -4.28 6.53
CA GLY A 143 -8.57 -5.67 6.73
C GLY A 143 -9.01 -6.26 8.06
N HIS A 144 -10.09 -5.76 8.68
CA HIS A 144 -10.50 -6.12 10.04
C HIS A 144 -9.32 -6.19 11.01
N SER A 145 -8.43 -5.20 10.93
CA SER A 145 -7.18 -5.17 11.68
C SER A 145 -7.41 -5.05 13.18
N GLY A 146 -6.51 -5.58 14.00
CA GLY A 146 -6.53 -5.37 15.45
C GLY A 146 -6.36 -3.89 15.83
N PHE A 147 -6.69 -3.56 17.08
CA PHE A 147 -6.73 -2.20 17.62
C PHE A 147 -5.54 -1.33 17.19
N LEU A 148 -4.29 -1.79 17.36
CA LEU A 148 -3.11 -0.96 17.07
C LEU A 148 -3.02 -0.54 15.60
N LYS A 149 -3.25 -1.45 14.67
CA LYS A 149 -3.20 -1.16 13.23
C LYS A 149 -4.32 -0.19 12.84
N THR A 150 -5.54 -0.40 13.31
CA THR A 150 -6.67 0.50 13.09
C THR A 150 -6.41 1.88 13.68
N TYR A 151 -5.91 1.94 14.93
CA TYR A 151 -5.58 3.19 15.59
C TYR A 151 -4.54 4.02 14.82
N HIS A 152 -3.45 3.40 14.38
CA HIS A 152 -2.43 4.12 13.60
C HIS A 152 -2.96 4.61 12.25
N ARG A 153 -3.84 3.84 11.60
CA ARG A 153 -4.47 4.23 10.34
C ARG A 153 -5.40 5.44 10.50
N VAL A 154 -6.28 5.41 11.50
CA VAL A 154 -7.21 6.51 11.79
C VAL A 154 -6.46 7.75 12.27
N LYS A 155 -5.55 7.59 13.24
CA LYS A 155 -4.79 8.70 13.84
C LYS A 155 -3.96 9.47 12.83
N LYS A 156 -3.59 8.89 11.71
CA LYS A 156 -2.80 9.56 10.69
C LYS A 156 -3.52 10.79 10.13
N GLU A 157 -4.84 10.68 9.91
CA GLU A 157 -5.63 11.66 9.18
C GLU A 157 -6.69 12.36 10.07
N PHE A 158 -7.10 11.73 11.17
CA PHE A 158 -8.23 12.19 11.99
C PHE A 158 -7.85 12.38 13.45
N PHE A 159 -8.54 13.29 14.09
CA PHE A 159 -8.46 13.49 15.53
C PHE A 159 -9.82 13.85 16.13
N TRP A 160 -10.13 13.24 17.27
CA TRP A 160 -11.22 13.61 18.16
C TRP A 160 -10.92 13.19 19.59
N ASP A 161 -11.57 13.82 20.55
CA ASP A 161 -11.42 13.48 21.95
C ASP A 161 -11.96 12.09 22.24
N GLY A 162 -11.16 11.22 22.85
CA GLY A 162 -11.51 9.82 23.06
C GLY A 162 -11.21 8.87 21.89
N LEU A 163 -10.53 9.33 20.81
CA LEU A 163 -10.17 8.54 19.64
C LEU A 163 -9.70 7.11 19.97
N LYS A 164 -8.79 7.00 20.94
CA LYS A 164 -8.21 5.70 21.32
C LYS A 164 -9.25 4.75 21.91
N SER A 165 -10.09 5.26 22.80
CA SER A 165 -11.15 4.50 23.46
C SER A 165 -12.22 4.04 22.48
N ASP A 166 -12.65 4.94 21.58
CA ASP A 166 -13.69 4.65 20.61
C ASP A 166 -13.24 3.56 19.63
N ILE A 167 -11.99 3.63 19.16
CA ILE A 167 -11.42 2.59 18.28
C ILE A 167 -11.28 1.27 19.03
N GLN A 168 -10.85 1.30 20.30
CA GLN A 168 -10.72 0.08 21.10
C GLN A 168 -12.07 -0.62 21.25
N LYS A 169 -13.12 0.14 21.56
CA LYS A 169 -14.49 -0.36 21.66
C LYS A 169 -14.98 -0.92 20.33
N PHE A 170 -14.84 -0.16 19.23
CA PHE A 170 -15.28 -0.56 17.91
C PHE A 170 -14.64 -1.88 17.45
N VAL A 171 -13.33 -2.03 17.63
CA VAL A 171 -12.60 -3.26 17.25
C VAL A 171 -13.01 -4.43 18.16
N ALA A 172 -13.25 -4.20 19.44
CA ALA A 172 -13.71 -5.24 20.36
C ALA A 172 -15.11 -5.76 20.02
N GLU A 173 -15.98 -4.90 19.46
CA GLU A 173 -17.35 -5.24 19.07
C GLU A 173 -17.43 -5.82 17.64
N CYS A 174 -16.35 -5.79 16.86
CA CYS A 174 -16.33 -6.33 15.49
C CYS A 174 -16.40 -7.87 15.50
N LEU A 175 -17.54 -8.43 15.14
CA LEU A 175 -17.75 -9.89 15.11
C LEU A 175 -16.82 -10.60 14.15
N VAL A 176 -16.58 -10.06 12.95
CA VAL A 176 -15.68 -10.65 11.94
C VAL A 176 -14.26 -10.73 12.50
N PHE A 177 -13.77 -9.67 13.15
CA PHE A 177 -12.45 -9.67 13.78
C PHE A 177 -12.39 -10.71 14.90
N GLN A 178 -13.38 -10.78 15.80
CA GLN A 178 -13.38 -11.71 16.93
C GLN A 178 -13.43 -13.18 16.50
N GLN A 179 -14.20 -13.51 15.46
CA GLN A 179 -14.32 -14.85 14.91
C GLN A 179 -13.04 -15.34 14.22
N ASN A 180 -12.31 -14.43 13.58
CA ASN A 180 -11.12 -14.74 12.80
C ASN A 180 -9.79 -14.42 13.52
N LYS A 181 -9.86 -13.90 14.74
CA LYS A 181 -8.68 -13.57 15.55
C LYS A 181 -7.89 -14.84 15.87
N VAL A 182 -6.65 -14.89 15.44
CA VAL A 182 -5.70 -15.94 15.84
C VAL A 182 -5.02 -15.50 17.14
N GLU A 183 -5.13 -16.30 18.18
CA GLU A 183 -4.37 -16.08 19.40
C GLU A 183 -2.89 -16.35 19.16
N THR A 184 -2.07 -15.33 19.37
CA THR A 184 -0.61 -15.45 19.27
C THR A 184 -0.08 -15.88 20.64
N ILE A 185 0.08 -17.17 20.85
CA ILE A 185 0.79 -17.69 22.03
C ILE A 185 2.28 -17.43 21.80
N LYS A 186 2.91 -16.71 22.72
CA LYS A 186 4.36 -16.55 22.69
C LYS A 186 5.02 -17.90 22.88
N THR A 187 5.77 -18.36 21.90
CA THR A 187 6.58 -19.57 22.01
C THR A 187 7.67 -19.34 23.07
N PRO A 188 7.74 -20.13 24.15
CA PRO A 188 8.80 -20.00 25.13
C PRO A 188 10.14 -20.46 24.55
N GLY A 189 11.16 -19.65 24.61
CA GLY A 189 12.52 -19.96 24.18
C GLY A 189 13.40 -18.71 24.10
N LEU A 190 14.71 -18.89 24.34
CA LEU A 190 15.69 -17.82 24.18
C LEU A 190 15.89 -17.51 22.69
N LEU A 191 15.45 -16.32 22.26
CA LEU A 191 15.65 -15.82 20.91
C LEU A 191 17.13 -15.53 20.66
N GLN A 192 17.79 -16.28 19.78
CA GLN A 192 19.05 -15.84 19.21
C GLN A 192 18.74 -14.88 18.05
N PRO A 193 19.06 -13.59 18.17
CA PRO A 193 18.78 -12.64 17.11
C PRO A 193 19.69 -12.94 15.92
N LEU A 194 19.08 -13.21 14.76
CA LEU A 194 19.80 -13.18 13.49
C LEU A 194 20.25 -11.75 13.20
N SER A 195 21.39 -11.60 12.53
CA SER A 195 21.90 -10.32 12.07
C SER A 195 20.81 -9.54 11.29
N ILE A 196 20.76 -8.25 11.50
CA ILE A 196 19.88 -7.37 10.75
C ILE A 196 20.56 -7.07 9.41
N PRO A 197 19.90 -7.29 8.25
CA PRO A 197 20.45 -6.95 6.96
C PRO A 197 20.80 -5.46 6.86
N SER A 198 21.84 -5.13 6.08
CA SER A 198 22.30 -3.76 5.89
C SER A 198 21.55 -3.02 4.78
N GLN A 199 21.02 -3.76 3.81
CA GLN A 199 20.32 -3.20 2.65
C GLN A 199 18.96 -3.86 2.44
N ARG A 200 18.06 -3.11 1.77
CA ARG A 200 16.74 -3.58 1.37
C ARG A 200 16.90 -4.68 0.32
N TRP A 201 16.13 -5.75 0.43
CA TRP A 201 16.13 -6.91 -0.46
C TRP A 201 17.47 -7.65 -0.57
N GLU A 202 18.40 -7.36 0.33
CA GLU A 202 19.68 -8.09 0.44
C GLU A 202 19.48 -9.50 0.99
N GLU A 203 18.61 -9.62 1.99
CA GLU A 203 18.24 -10.90 2.58
C GLU A 203 16.72 -11.04 2.60
N VAL A 204 16.21 -12.11 2.05
CA VAL A 204 14.77 -12.42 2.03
C VAL A 204 14.48 -13.72 2.76
N SER A 205 13.28 -13.83 3.33
CA SER A 205 12.75 -15.11 3.79
C SER A 205 11.63 -15.57 2.87
N MET A 206 11.59 -16.89 2.59
CA MET A 206 10.59 -17.53 1.73
C MET A 206 9.90 -18.67 2.47
N ASP A 207 8.60 -18.80 2.20
CA ASP A 207 7.78 -19.88 2.75
C ASP A 207 6.58 -20.15 1.84
N PHE A 208 5.89 -21.29 2.07
CA PHE A 208 4.68 -21.66 1.35
C PHE A 208 3.49 -21.86 2.30
N ILE A 209 2.37 -21.21 1.99
CA ILE A 209 1.09 -21.53 2.60
C ILE A 209 0.42 -22.59 1.72
N THR A 210 0.35 -23.81 2.22
CA THR A 210 -0.23 -24.97 1.54
C THR A 210 -1.59 -25.34 2.12
N GLY A 211 -2.29 -26.29 1.47
CA GLY A 211 -3.58 -26.77 1.97
C GLY A 211 -4.75 -25.82 1.72
N LEU A 212 -4.57 -24.79 0.88
CA LEU A 212 -5.65 -23.88 0.52
C LEU A 212 -6.64 -24.52 -0.47
N PRO A 213 -7.93 -24.19 -0.39
CA PRO A 213 -8.91 -24.62 -1.36
C PRO A 213 -8.54 -24.10 -2.76
N LYS A 214 -8.86 -24.87 -3.79
CA LYS A 214 -8.52 -24.52 -5.18
C LYS A 214 -9.27 -23.28 -5.62
N SER A 215 -8.54 -22.22 -6.00
CA SER A 215 -9.03 -20.95 -6.49
C SER A 215 -8.34 -20.61 -7.82
N GLU A 216 -9.09 -20.49 -8.92
CA GLU A 216 -8.55 -20.20 -10.27
C GLU A 216 -7.39 -21.15 -10.67
N GLY A 217 -7.49 -22.42 -10.28
CA GLY A 217 -6.44 -23.40 -10.51
C GLY A 217 -5.24 -23.35 -9.56
N LYS A 218 -5.22 -22.41 -8.62
CA LYS A 218 -4.17 -22.22 -7.61
C LYS A 218 -4.59 -22.80 -6.26
N SER A 219 -3.64 -23.28 -5.48
CA SER A 219 -3.90 -23.84 -4.13
C SER A 219 -2.76 -23.65 -3.13
N VAL A 220 -1.76 -22.88 -3.52
CA VAL A 220 -0.61 -22.54 -2.69
C VAL A 220 -0.27 -21.07 -2.84
N ILE A 221 0.20 -20.44 -1.78
CA ILE A 221 0.76 -19.09 -1.81
C ILE A 221 2.24 -19.18 -1.46
N MET A 222 3.10 -18.69 -2.37
CA MET A 222 4.50 -18.39 -2.08
C MET A 222 4.56 -17.03 -1.41
N VAL A 223 5.16 -16.98 -0.24
CA VAL A 223 5.36 -15.77 0.56
C VAL A 223 6.83 -15.42 0.53
N VAL A 224 7.19 -14.22 0.11
CA VAL A 224 8.56 -13.70 0.12
C VAL A 224 8.60 -12.40 0.90
N VAL A 225 9.47 -12.31 1.90
CA VAL A 225 9.53 -11.17 2.83
C VAL A 225 10.94 -10.62 2.88
N ASP A 226 11.11 -9.33 2.64
CA ASP A 226 12.37 -8.63 2.91
C ASP A 226 12.63 -8.58 4.42
N ARG A 227 13.77 -9.11 4.84
CA ARG A 227 14.12 -9.25 6.26
C ARG A 227 14.37 -7.92 6.95
N LEU A 228 14.77 -6.87 6.20
CA LEU A 228 14.99 -5.54 6.75
C LEU A 228 13.68 -4.76 6.90
N THR A 229 12.97 -4.50 5.81
CA THR A 229 11.79 -3.63 5.77
C THR A 229 10.50 -4.31 6.19
N LYS A 230 10.45 -5.65 6.15
CA LYS A 230 9.26 -6.48 6.31
C LYS A 230 8.26 -6.36 5.15
N TYR A 231 8.68 -5.75 4.04
CA TYR A 231 7.87 -5.74 2.83
C TYR A 231 7.70 -7.16 2.30
N ALA A 232 6.48 -7.52 1.93
CA ALA A 232 6.16 -8.88 1.52
C ALA A 232 5.52 -8.90 0.13
N HIS A 233 5.78 -9.98 -0.61
CA HIS A 233 5.07 -10.35 -1.83
C HIS A 233 4.38 -11.69 -1.68
N PHE A 234 3.19 -11.81 -2.25
CA PHE A 234 2.33 -12.99 -2.19
C PHE A 234 2.02 -13.51 -3.60
N CYS A 235 2.52 -14.70 -3.94
CA CYS A 235 2.34 -15.27 -5.27
C CYS A 235 1.50 -16.54 -5.23
N ALA A 236 0.39 -16.56 -5.96
CA ALA A 236 -0.46 -17.75 -6.07
C ALA A 236 0.15 -18.78 -7.03
N LEU A 237 0.29 -20.03 -6.56
CA LEU A 237 0.84 -21.14 -7.33
C LEU A 237 -0.17 -22.29 -7.46
N SER A 238 -0.08 -23.01 -8.58
CA SER A 238 -0.84 -24.25 -8.81
C SER A 238 -0.11 -25.42 -8.17
N HIS A 239 -0.83 -26.32 -7.50
CA HIS A 239 -0.26 -27.58 -7.00
C HIS A 239 -0.68 -28.75 -7.89
N PRO A 240 0.20 -29.71 -8.21
CA PRO A 240 1.61 -29.80 -7.86
C PRO A 240 2.47 -28.82 -8.65
N PHE A 241 3.50 -28.28 -8.03
CA PHE A 241 4.46 -27.38 -8.65
C PHE A 241 5.89 -27.91 -8.57
N LYS A 242 6.71 -27.54 -9.56
CA LYS A 242 8.13 -27.90 -9.62
C LYS A 242 8.99 -26.71 -9.20
N ALA A 243 10.23 -26.96 -8.81
CA ALA A 243 11.18 -25.90 -8.48
C ALA A 243 11.34 -24.86 -9.61
N SER A 244 11.26 -25.29 -10.89
CA SER A 244 11.28 -24.38 -12.04
C SER A 244 10.07 -23.42 -12.06
N THR A 245 8.88 -23.87 -11.69
CA THR A 245 7.67 -23.01 -11.59
C THR A 245 7.84 -21.97 -10.49
N VAL A 246 8.37 -22.37 -9.34
CA VAL A 246 8.66 -21.45 -8.22
C VAL A 246 9.72 -20.44 -8.62
N SER A 247 10.78 -20.87 -9.30
CA SER A 247 11.85 -20.03 -9.81
C SER A 247 11.31 -18.97 -10.78
N THR A 248 10.46 -19.35 -11.73
CA THR A 248 9.81 -18.41 -12.66
C THR A 248 8.98 -17.38 -11.91
N ALA A 249 8.15 -17.81 -10.96
CA ALA A 249 7.34 -16.90 -10.14
C ALA A 249 8.22 -15.95 -9.32
N PHE A 250 9.32 -16.45 -8.77
CA PHE A 250 10.29 -15.62 -8.03
C PHE A 250 10.94 -14.56 -8.95
N MET A 251 11.37 -14.95 -10.13
CA MET A 251 11.97 -14.03 -11.11
C MET A 251 10.98 -12.94 -11.54
N GLU A 252 9.74 -13.31 -11.84
CA GLU A 252 8.70 -12.37 -12.30
C GLU A 252 8.24 -11.41 -11.20
N THR A 253 8.31 -11.81 -9.93
CA THR A 253 7.78 -11.02 -8.81
C THR A 253 8.90 -10.30 -8.04
N ILE A 254 9.98 -11.00 -7.70
CA ILE A 254 11.02 -10.47 -6.82
C ILE A 254 12.20 -9.93 -7.63
N GLN A 255 12.82 -10.76 -8.45
CA GLN A 255 14.01 -10.38 -9.20
C GLN A 255 13.75 -9.20 -10.14
N LYS A 256 12.62 -9.19 -10.81
CA LYS A 256 12.19 -8.11 -11.71
C LYS A 256 12.10 -6.74 -11.00
N LEU A 257 11.69 -6.70 -9.74
CA LEU A 257 11.45 -5.48 -8.98
C LEU A 257 12.65 -5.06 -8.13
N HIS A 258 13.38 -6.03 -7.58
CA HIS A 258 14.36 -5.80 -6.51
C HIS A 258 15.76 -6.35 -6.82
N GLY A 259 15.93 -7.11 -7.89
CA GLY A 259 17.17 -7.81 -8.20
C GLY A 259 17.32 -9.13 -7.43
N ASN A 260 18.53 -9.70 -7.46
CA ASN A 260 18.83 -10.94 -6.75
C ASN A 260 19.21 -10.65 -5.30
N PRO A 261 18.61 -11.29 -4.31
CA PRO A 261 19.05 -11.20 -2.92
C PRO A 261 20.42 -11.91 -2.78
N LYS A 262 21.21 -11.49 -1.81
CA LYS A 262 22.45 -12.20 -1.44
C LYS A 262 22.14 -13.48 -0.66
N ILE A 263 21.09 -13.45 0.17
CA ILE A 263 20.71 -14.58 1.02
C ILE A 263 19.19 -14.83 0.93
N ILE A 264 18.82 -16.09 0.71
CA ILE A 264 17.45 -16.56 0.87
C ILE A 264 17.40 -17.47 2.09
N VAL A 265 16.56 -17.12 3.07
CA VAL A 265 16.27 -17.93 4.24
C VAL A 265 14.96 -18.67 4.02
N SER A 266 14.96 -19.99 4.09
CA SER A 266 13.76 -20.82 3.93
C SER A 266 13.72 -21.96 4.95
N ASP A 267 12.57 -22.58 5.06
CA ASP A 267 12.48 -23.88 5.72
C ASP A 267 13.18 -24.98 4.89
N ARG A 268 13.01 -26.23 5.32
CA ARG A 268 13.54 -27.41 4.63
C ARG A 268 12.52 -28.07 3.71
N ASP A 269 11.61 -27.29 3.13
CA ASP A 269 10.73 -27.85 2.10
C ASP A 269 11.56 -28.49 0.98
N PRO A 270 11.13 -29.64 0.42
CA PRO A 270 11.83 -30.33 -0.67
C PRO A 270 12.12 -29.45 -1.88
N ILE A 271 11.34 -28.42 -2.12
CA ILE A 271 11.59 -27.45 -3.20
C ILE A 271 12.88 -26.67 -2.95
N PHE A 272 13.07 -26.17 -1.72
CA PHE A 272 14.24 -25.36 -1.36
C PHE A 272 15.52 -26.17 -1.18
N THR A 273 15.38 -27.47 -0.88
CA THR A 273 16.52 -28.38 -0.73
C THR A 273 16.86 -29.14 -2.02
N GLY A 274 16.06 -28.97 -3.07
CA GLY A 274 16.25 -29.64 -4.35
C GLY A 274 17.47 -29.12 -5.14
N ASN A 275 18.17 -30.02 -5.85
CA ASN A 275 19.36 -29.68 -6.62
C ASN A 275 19.13 -28.55 -7.63
N PHE A 276 17.97 -28.53 -8.29
CA PHE A 276 17.65 -27.46 -9.24
C PHE A 276 17.65 -26.07 -8.58
N TRP A 277 17.03 -25.96 -7.41
CA TRP A 277 16.95 -24.71 -6.65
C TRP A 277 18.33 -24.26 -6.17
N THR A 278 19.08 -25.20 -5.60
CA THR A 278 20.44 -24.94 -5.09
C THR A 278 21.38 -24.48 -6.21
N GLU A 279 21.38 -25.18 -7.33
CA GLU A 279 22.24 -24.85 -8.47
C GLU A 279 21.87 -23.50 -9.10
N LEU A 280 20.56 -23.26 -9.30
CA LEU A 280 20.09 -21.99 -9.87
C LEU A 280 20.55 -20.80 -9.06
N PHE A 281 20.32 -20.79 -7.74
CA PHE A 281 20.69 -19.66 -6.90
C PHE A 281 22.19 -19.55 -6.66
N SER A 282 22.93 -20.67 -6.70
CA SER A 282 24.39 -20.67 -6.72
C SER A 282 24.91 -19.93 -7.97
N CYS A 283 24.36 -20.22 -9.15
CA CYS A 283 24.70 -19.54 -10.40
C CYS A 283 24.33 -18.04 -10.39
N LEU A 284 23.30 -17.66 -9.65
CA LEU A 284 22.86 -16.28 -9.46
C LEU A 284 23.64 -15.53 -8.36
N GLY A 285 24.58 -16.20 -7.70
CA GLY A 285 25.37 -15.63 -6.61
C GLY A 285 24.60 -15.43 -5.31
N THR A 286 23.47 -16.14 -5.15
CA THR A 286 22.62 -16.08 -3.95
C THR A 286 22.93 -17.25 -3.04
N GLN A 287 23.18 -17.00 -1.76
CA GLN A 287 23.40 -18.00 -0.74
C GLN A 287 22.04 -18.48 -0.19
N LEU A 288 21.84 -19.80 -0.15
CA LEU A 288 20.68 -20.42 0.48
C LEU A 288 20.99 -20.74 1.95
N ALA A 289 20.20 -20.22 2.87
CA ALA A 289 20.30 -20.50 4.29
C ALA A 289 19.02 -21.21 4.76
N HIS A 290 19.16 -22.43 5.24
CA HIS A 290 18.03 -23.20 5.75
C HIS A 290 17.90 -22.99 7.26
N SER A 291 16.65 -22.83 7.73
CA SER A 291 16.37 -22.81 9.16
C SER A 291 16.76 -24.17 9.78
N SER A 292 17.41 -24.15 10.95
CA SER A 292 17.74 -25.38 11.64
C SER A 292 16.49 -25.99 12.28
N SER A 293 16.40 -27.31 12.31
CA SER A 293 15.26 -28.08 12.84
C SER A 293 14.90 -27.76 14.30
N TYR A 294 15.82 -27.12 15.03
CA TYR A 294 15.65 -26.77 16.46
C TYR A 294 15.62 -25.26 16.73
N HIS A 295 15.67 -24.41 15.68
CA HIS A 295 15.58 -22.98 15.80
C HIS A 295 14.48 -22.41 14.90
N PRO A 296 13.19 -22.53 15.29
CA PRO A 296 12.05 -21.96 14.56
C PRO A 296 12.11 -20.43 14.46
N GLN A 297 13.12 -19.82 15.06
CA GLN A 297 13.33 -18.38 15.13
C GLN A 297 13.79 -17.76 13.82
N SER A 298 14.46 -18.52 12.94
CA SER A 298 14.82 -18.06 11.60
C SER A 298 13.59 -17.91 10.73
N ASP A 299 12.58 -18.72 10.98
CA ASP A 299 11.32 -18.82 10.23
C ASP A 299 10.14 -18.12 10.93
N GLY A 300 10.24 -17.87 12.22
CA GLY A 300 9.17 -17.25 13.02
C GLY A 300 8.72 -15.87 12.51
N LYS A 301 9.52 -15.19 11.68
CA LYS A 301 9.15 -13.94 11.04
C LYS A 301 8.22 -14.17 9.86
N THR A 302 8.46 -15.19 9.05
CA THR A 302 7.62 -15.57 7.91
C THR A 302 6.32 -16.19 8.42
N GLU A 303 6.37 -17.00 9.48
CA GLU A 303 5.18 -17.55 10.16
C GLU A 303 4.21 -16.44 10.63
N ILE A 304 4.73 -15.32 11.15
CA ILE A 304 3.89 -14.18 11.54
C ILE A 304 3.21 -13.56 10.32
N VAL A 305 3.93 -13.43 9.19
CA VAL A 305 3.37 -12.93 7.93
C VAL A 305 2.27 -13.85 7.43
N ASN A 306 2.53 -15.16 7.42
CA ASN A 306 1.58 -16.20 7.01
C ASN A 306 0.29 -16.12 7.85
N LYS A 307 0.41 -16.05 9.17
CA LYS A 307 -0.73 -15.87 10.08
C LYS A 307 -1.51 -14.58 9.82
N CYS A 308 -0.80 -13.49 9.52
CA CYS A 308 -1.45 -12.23 9.14
C CYS A 308 -2.23 -12.35 7.84
N LEU A 309 -1.64 -12.96 6.81
CA LEU A 309 -2.26 -13.18 5.51
C LEU A 309 -3.47 -14.11 5.61
N GLU A 310 -3.32 -15.23 6.29
CA GLU A 310 -4.42 -16.16 6.52
C GLU A 310 -5.58 -15.51 7.27
N GLY A 311 -5.28 -14.72 8.31
CA GLY A 311 -6.27 -13.97 9.07
C GLY A 311 -7.04 -12.97 8.18
N TYR A 312 -6.33 -12.25 7.32
CA TYR A 312 -6.96 -11.35 6.34
C TYR A 312 -7.85 -12.12 5.38
N LEU A 313 -7.33 -13.17 4.75
CA LEU A 313 -8.11 -13.97 3.80
C LEU A 313 -9.36 -14.58 4.45
N ARG A 314 -9.29 -15.07 5.68
CA ARG A 314 -10.46 -15.60 6.41
C ARG A 314 -11.55 -14.54 6.59
N CYS A 315 -11.20 -13.28 6.83
CA CYS A 315 -12.18 -12.21 6.99
C CYS A 315 -12.98 -11.93 5.71
N PHE A 316 -12.37 -12.09 4.53
CA PHE A 316 -12.99 -11.70 3.26
C PHE A 316 -13.46 -12.88 2.38
N VAL A 317 -13.01 -14.09 2.67
CA VAL A 317 -13.27 -15.27 1.85
C VAL A 317 -14.17 -16.29 2.57
N SER A 318 -14.66 -15.97 3.79
CA SER A 318 -15.36 -16.91 4.69
C SER A 318 -16.39 -17.80 3.99
N ASP A 319 -17.29 -17.21 3.19
CA ASP A 319 -18.37 -17.92 2.49
C ASP A 319 -17.99 -18.43 1.09
N LYS A 320 -16.89 -17.94 0.52
CA LYS A 320 -16.44 -18.24 -0.85
C LYS A 320 -14.96 -18.59 -0.87
N GLN A 321 -14.57 -19.60 -0.10
CA GLN A 321 -13.17 -20.01 0.07
C GLN A 321 -12.42 -20.28 -1.24
N THR A 322 -13.12 -20.53 -2.34
CA THR A 322 -12.53 -20.73 -3.68
C THR A 322 -12.19 -19.44 -4.42
N GLN A 323 -12.29 -18.27 -3.79
CA GLN A 323 -12.02 -16.97 -4.43
C GLN A 323 -10.82 -16.23 -3.83
N TRP A 324 -10.01 -16.89 -2.99
CA TRP A 324 -8.91 -16.24 -2.29
C TRP A 324 -7.85 -15.59 -3.22
N VAL A 325 -7.65 -16.09 -4.43
CA VAL A 325 -6.69 -15.53 -5.40
C VAL A 325 -7.04 -14.08 -5.74
N LYS A 326 -8.33 -13.75 -5.88
CA LYS A 326 -8.79 -12.39 -6.18
C LYS A 326 -8.45 -11.39 -5.09
N TRP A 327 -8.40 -11.85 -3.84
CA TRP A 327 -8.11 -11.02 -2.67
C TRP A 327 -6.61 -10.85 -2.39
N LEU A 328 -5.77 -11.63 -3.06
CA LEU A 328 -4.34 -11.66 -2.76
C LEU A 328 -3.64 -10.31 -3.02
N PRO A 329 -3.90 -9.57 -4.12
CA PRO A 329 -3.32 -8.24 -4.33
C PRO A 329 -3.70 -7.23 -3.24
N LEU A 330 -4.96 -7.27 -2.78
CA LEU A 330 -5.44 -6.40 -1.70
C LEU A 330 -4.84 -6.78 -0.35
N ALA A 331 -4.67 -8.08 -0.10
CA ALA A 331 -4.00 -8.58 1.09
C ALA A 331 -2.53 -8.12 1.14
N GLU A 332 -1.83 -8.16 0.00
CA GLU A 332 -0.46 -7.67 -0.13
C GLU A 332 -0.38 -6.16 0.13
N TRP A 333 -1.25 -5.39 -0.49
CA TRP A 333 -1.34 -3.95 -0.25
C TRP A 333 -1.65 -3.65 1.23
N TRP A 334 -2.68 -4.27 1.79
CA TRP A 334 -3.06 -4.10 3.20
C TRP A 334 -1.90 -4.44 4.14
N TYR A 335 -1.19 -5.54 3.91
CA TYR A 335 -0.06 -5.95 4.73
C TYR A 335 1.05 -4.91 4.69
N ASN A 336 1.47 -4.51 3.50
CA ASN A 336 2.59 -3.60 3.29
C ASN A 336 2.29 -2.16 3.73
N THR A 337 1.02 -1.75 3.77
CA THR A 337 0.59 -0.41 4.22
C THR A 337 0.11 -0.37 5.67
N SER A 338 0.05 -1.51 6.35
CA SER A 338 -0.30 -1.58 7.78
C SER A 338 0.90 -1.26 8.67
N PHE A 339 0.64 -0.64 9.84
CA PHE A 339 1.66 -0.37 10.84
C PHE A 339 2.20 -1.65 11.47
N HIS A 340 3.52 -1.78 11.54
CA HIS A 340 4.23 -2.89 12.15
C HIS A 340 4.94 -2.45 13.44
N THR A 341 4.67 -3.13 14.54
CA THR A 341 5.25 -2.81 15.85
C THR A 341 6.76 -3.00 15.91
N ALA A 342 7.29 -3.95 15.13
CA ALA A 342 8.73 -4.25 15.10
C ALA A 342 9.54 -3.13 14.44
N THR A 343 9.04 -2.56 13.34
CA THR A 343 9.71 -1.49 12.58
C THR A 343 9.24 -0.09 12.99
N LYS A 344 8.17 0.02 13.79
CA LYS A 344 7.50 1.28 14.17
C LYS A 344 6.98 2.09 12.98
N MET A 345 6.84 1.48 11.82
CA MET A 345 6.34 2.07 10.58
C MET A 345 5.69 1.02 9.70
N THR A 346 5.15 1.42 8.56
CA THR A 346 4.65 0.47 7.56
C THR A 346 5.82 -0.12 6.75
N PRO A 347 5.75 -1.38 6.27
CA PRO A 347 6.75 -1.93 5.36
C PRO A 347 6.94 -1.08 4.11
N PHE A 348 5.87 -0.50 3.58
CA PHE A 348 5.91 0.41 2.45
C PHE A 348 6.81 1.62 2.74
N MET A 349 6.62 2.28 3.89
CA MET A 349 7.46 3.42 4.28
C MET A 349 8.91 3.01 4.54
N ALA A 350 9.14 1.83 5.11
CA ALA A 350 10.49 1.31 5.33
C ALA A 350 11.22 1.03 4.00
N LEU A 351 10.48 0.58 2.97
CA LEU A 351 11.05 0.28 1.65
C LEU A 351 11.24 1.55 0.82
N TYR A 352 10.23 2.39 0.69
CA TYR A 352 10.22 3.52 -0.25
C TYR A 352 10.64 4.86 0.37
N GLY A 353 10.60 4.99 1.70
CA GLY A 353 10.97 6.21 2.42
C GLY A 353 9.86 7.27 2.51
N TYR A 354 8.69 7.00 1.95
CA TYR A 354 7.53 7.89 2.01
C TYR A 354 6.25 7.12 2.38
N HIS A 355 5.21 7.84 2.76
CA HIS A 355 3.93 7.22 3.09
C HIS A 355 3.26 6.61 1.86
N PRO A 356 2.58 5.43 2.01
CA PRO A 356 1.83 4.85 0.90
C PRO A 356 0.77 5.85 0.41
N PRO A 357 0.57 5.96 -0.93
CA PRO A 357 -0.51 6.75 -1.47
C PRO A 357 -1.86 6.19 -1.01
N SER A 358 -2.82 7.07 -0.82
CA SER A 358 -4.19 6.67 -0.50
C SER A 358 -4.84 6.07 -1.73
N ILE A 359 -5.47 4.91 -1.58
CA ILE A 359 -6.43 4.43 -2.55
C ILE A 359 -7.74 5.15 -2.22
N THR A 360 -8.05 6.21 -2.96
CA THR A 360 -9.32 6.93 -2.81
C THR A 360 -10.45 6.08 -3.37
N SER A 361 -11.54 5.96 -2.62
CA SER A 361 -12.77 5.42 -3.19
C SER A 361 -13.25 6.32 -4.33
N TYR A 362 -13.65 5.67 -5.42
CA TYR A 362 -14.18 6.37 -6.59
C TYR A 362 -15.56 6.96 -6.25
N LEU A 363 -15.74 8.24 -6.53
CA LEU A 363 -17.05 8.89 -6.44
C LEU A 363 -17.81 8.58 -7.73
N ARG A 364 -19.00 8.00 -7.61
CA ARG A 364 -19.90 7.71 -8.72
C ARG A 364 -20.19 8.99 -9.52
N GLU A 365 -20.43 8.82 -10.82
CA GLU A 365 -20.76 9.89 -11.78
C GLU A 365 -19.59 10.83 -12.17
N ASN A 366 -18.35 10.52 -11.80
CA ASN A 366 -17.19 11.31 -12.22
C ASN A 366 -16.65 10.93 -13.59
N SER A 367 -17.00 9.76 -14.13
CA SER A 367 -16.58 9.34 -15.47
C SER A 367 -17.66 9.65 -16.52
N LYS A 368 -17.23 10.21 -17.65
CA LYS A 368 -18.10 10.39 -18.81
C LYS A 368 -18.21 9.11 -19.67
N VAL A 369 -17.58 8.03 -19.26
CA VAL A 369 -17.54 6.75 -20.00
C VAL A 369 -18.14 5.65 -19.13
N GLN A 370 -19.31 5.16 -19.49
CA GLN A 370 -20.04 4.15 -18.71
C GLN A 370 -19.21 2.89 -18.44
N ALA A 371 -18.44 2.40 -19.43
CA ALA A 371 -17.57 1.23 -19.24
C ALA A 371 -16.48 1.43 -18.17
N VAL A 372 -16.06 2.67 -17.93
CA VAL A 372 -15.13 3.01 -16.83
C VAL A 372 -15.86 2.99 -15.50
N GLU A 373 -17.06 3.54 -15.43
CA GLU A 373 -17.94 3.47 -14.26
C GLU A 373 -18.18 2.01 -13.86
N ASP A 374 -18.64 1.18 -14.80
CA ASP A 374 -18.95 -0.23 -14.57
C ASP A 374 -17.69 -1.01 -14.11
N HIS A 375 -16.52 -0.70 -14.68
CA HIS A 375 -15.27 -1.34 -14.30
C HIS A 375 -14.85 -0.96 -12.88
N ILE A 376 -14.94 0.32 -12.52
CA ILE A 376 -14.57 0.82 -11.19
C ILE A 376 -15.60 0.36 -10.15
N GLU A 377 -16.89 0.36 -10.49
CA GLU A 377 -17.92 -0.22 -9.61
C GLU A 377 -17.68 -1.70 -9.34
N HIS A 378 -17.31 -2.47 -10.36
CA HIS A 378 -16.95 -3.87 -10.19
C HIS A 378 -15.70 -4.03 -9.29
N GLN A 379 -14.71 -3.16 -9.45
CA GLN A 379 -13.55 -3.13 -8.54
C GLN A 379 -13.95 -2.74 -7.11
N GLN A 380 -14.86 -1.77 -6.93
CA GLN A 380 -15.34 -1.38 -5.60
C GLN A 380 -16.22 -2.43 -4.94
N GLN A 381 -16.97 -3.22 -5.69
CA GLN A 381 -17.70 -4.38 -5.15
C GLN A 381 -16.75 -5.50 -4.68
N VAL A 382 -15.52 -5.48 -5.15
CA VAL A 382 -14.43 -6.36 -4.71
C VAL A 382 -13.60 -5.69 -3.60
N LEU A 383 -13.60 -4.37 -3.52
CA LEU A 383 -12.99 -3.54 -2.47
C LEU A 383 -13.97 -3.31 -1.31
#